data_d8776ea6f8ab7f222a3eb70c74d11f07
#
_entry.id   d8776ea6f8ab7f222a3eb70c74d11f07
#
_cell.length_a   1.000
_cell.length_b   1.000
_cell.length_c   1.000
_cell.angle_alpha   90.00
_cell.angle_beta   90.00
_cell.angle_gamma   90.00
#
_symmetry.space_group_name_H-M   'P 1'
#
loop_
_entity.id
_entity.type
_entity.pdbx_description
1 polymer ?
#
loop_
_entity_poly.entity_id
_entity_poly.type
_entity_poly.pdbx_seq_one_letter_code
_entity_poly.pdbx_strand_id
1 'polypeptide(L)'
;MLYPELLQDEYCRDTLRMIKASLEKEAHAGRLDIAGKYTFLIPDMYAFCQWLFLGNKDPSGLLENGEVYCRLFEGGKELDCLRSPHLYLEHAVRRNMAGVNDEAKRWFQTNGIYTSCHDLITKILQNDCDGDKALVVEDVGVVEAAKRNTKGIVPLYYEMAKAGAKPLTPENIYSSMIAAFVGGNIGAISNQITKIWNSGTVDNLDAVKLLCLENNFTIDQSVA
;
A
#
# COMPACT_ATOMS: atom_id res chain seq x y z
N MET A 1 -9.96 13.07 34.27
CA MET A 1 -9.63 14.52 34.23
C MET A 1 -9.15 14.90 35.61
N LEU A 2 -7.92 15.44 35.74
CA LEU A 2 -7.31 15.74 37.05
C LEU A 2 -7.81 17.07 37.68
N TYR A 3 -8.26 18.01 36.84
CA TYR A 3 -8.73 19.33 37.24
C TYR A 3 -9.95 19.75 36.42
N PRO A 4 -11.17 19.32 36.78
CA PRO A 4 -12.39 19.67 36.07
C PRO A 4 -12.72 21.16 36.07
N GLU A 5 -12.18 21.92 37.01
CA GLU A 5 -12.34 23.38 37.11
C GLU A 5 -11.75 24.12 35.90
N LEU A 6 -10.75 23.53 35.21
CA LEU A 6 -10.22 24.09 33.98
C LEU A 6 -11.25 24.16 32.84
N LEU A 7 -12.33 23.41 32.93
CA LEU A 7 -13.44 23.52 31.96
C LEU A 7 -14.25 24.81 32.11
N GLN A 8 -14.03 25.59 33.18
CA GLN A 8 -14.63 26.91 33.36
C GLN A 8 -13.82 28.01 32.67
N ASP A 9 -12.54 27.74 32.41
CA ASP A 9 -11.65 28.65 31.67
C ASP A 9 -12.03 28.68 30.19
N GLU A 10 -12.15 29.91 29.64
CA GLU A 10 -12.60 30.11 28.26
C GLU A 10 -11.58 29.60 27.26
N TYR A 11 -10.29 29.83 27.48
CA TYR A 11 -9.22 29.35 26.60
C TYR A 11 -9.17 27.83 26.56
N CYS A 12 -9.32 27.16 27.71
CA CYS A 12 -9.35 25.70 27.78
C CYS A 12 -10.54 25.14 27.01
N ARG A 13 -11.72 25.75 27.15
CA ARG A 13 -12.92 25.33 26.41
C ARG A 13 -12.76 25.51 24.90
N ASP A 14 -12.21 26.62 24.46
CA ASP A 14 -12.02 26.89 23.04
C ASP A 14 -10.96 25.97 22.42
N THR A 15 -9.88 25.70 23.16
CA THR A 15 -8.88 24.71 22.75
C THR A 15 -9.51 23.32 22.56
N LEU A 16 -10.33 22.87 23.51
CA LEU A 16 -11.04 21.59 23.39
C LEU A 16 -12.02 21.57 22.23
N ARG A 17 -12.73 22.68 21.98
CA ARG A 17 -13.60 22.80 20.79
C ARG A 17 -12.84 22.69 19.48
N MET A 18 -11.67 23.36 19.38
CA MET A 18 -10.80 23.26 18.21
C MET A 18 -10.29 21.84 17.99
N ILE A 19 -9.85 21.15 19.06
CA ILE A 19 -9.42 19.75 18.99
C ILE A 19 -10.58 18.86 18.51
N LYS A 20 -11.75 19.00 19.10
CA LYS A 20 -12.95 18.26 18.70
C LYS A 20 -13.28 18.49 17.22
N ALA A 21 -13.32 19.74 16.78
CA ALA A 21 -13.60 20.09 15.38
C ALA A 21 -12.56 19.52 14.42
N SER A 22 -11.27 19.47 14.82
CA SER A 22 -10.21 18.84 14.04
C SER A 22 -10.42 17.34 13.89
N LEU A 23 -10.75 16.64 14.99
CA LEU A 23 -11.03 15.20 14.97
C LEU A 23 -12.27 14.86 14.14
N GLU A 24 -13.32 15.66 14.26
CA GLU A 24 -14.53 15.51 13.43
C GLU A 24 -14.21 15.69 11.93
N LYS A 25 -13.40 16.69 11.59
CA LYS A 25 -12.95 16.93 10.23
C LYS A 25 -12.10 15.77 9.68
N GLU A 26 -11.20 15.24 10.50
CA GLU A 26 -10.38 14.07 10.13
C GLU A 26 -11.26 12.82 9.91
N ALA A 27 -12.23 12.58 10.78
CA ALA A 27 -13.18 11.48 10.64
C ALA A 27 -14.03 11.61 9.36
N HIS A 28 -14.52 12.81 9.06
CA HIS A 28 -15.23 13.10 7.81
C HIS A 28 -14.34 12.91 6.57
N ALA A 29 -13.04 13.12 6.68
CA ALA A 29 -12.07 12.85 5.63
C ALA A 29 -11.71 11.35 5.49
N GLY A 30 -12.37 10.46 6.26
CA GLY A 30 -12.12 9.01 6.23
C GLY A 30 -10.87 8.56 6.98
N ARG A 31 -10.29 9.43 7.81
CA ARG A 31 -9.16 9.07 8.65
C ARG A 31 -9.63 8.26 9.85
N LEU A 32 -9.34 6.98 9.84
CA LEU A 32 -9.73 6.04 10.88
C LEU A 32 -8.57 5.83 11.87
N ASP A 33 -8.90 5.76 13.16
CA ASP A 33 -7.97 5.35 14.22
C ASP A 33 -8.05 3.83 14.37
N ILE A 34 -7.21 3.12 13.66
CA ILE A 34 -7.17 1.66 13.62
C ILE A 34 -5.75 1.13 13.85
N ALA A 35 -5.65 -0.10 14.36
CA ALA A 35 -4.39 -0.79 14.54
C ALA A 35 -3.80 -1.17 13.17
N GLY A 36 -2.93 -0.32 12.64
CA GLY A 36 -2.23 -0.51 11.38
C GLY A 36 -0.73 -0.22 11.51
N LYS A 37 0.05 -0.80 10.62
CA LYS A 37 1.49 -0.57 10.51
C LYS A 37 1.85 -0.26 9.07
N TYR A 38 2.68 0.75 8.90
CA TYR A 38 3.22 1.14 7.60
C TYR A 38 4.62 0.58 7.47
N THR A 39 4.82 -0.41 6.59
CA THR A 39 6.06 -1.16 6.51
C THR A 39 6.47 -1.49 5.08
N PHE A 40 7.75 -1.80 4.88
CA PHE A 40 8.29 -2.14 3.58
C PHE A 40 7.76 -3.47 3.06
N LEU A 41 7.49 -3.50 1.76
CA LEU A 41 7.18 -4.71 1.02
C LEU A 41 8.47 -5.45 0.67
N ILE A 42 8.52 -6.74 0.95
CA ILE A 42 9.71 -7.57 0.75
C ILE A 42 9.29 -8.87 0.04
N PRO A 43 9.95 -9.28 -1.04
CA PRO A 43 9.65 -10.56 -1.68
C PRO A 43 10.14 -11.71 -0.80
N ASP A 44 9.68 -12.93 -1.08
CA ASP A 44 10.24 -14.14 -0.48
C ASP A 44 11.71 -14.32 -0.90
N MET A 45 12.62 -13.85 -0.06
CA MET A 45 14.06 -13.89 -0.33
C MET A 45 14.62 -15.31 -0.31
N TYR A 46 13.93 -16.25 0.32
CA TYR A 46 14.33 -17.67 0.28
C TYR A 46 14.10 -18.26 -1.12
N ALA A 47 12.99 -17.92 -1.75
CA ALA A 47 12.74 -18.26 -3.15
C ALA A 47 13.81 -17.69 -4.07
N PHE A 48 14.22 -16.44 -3.85
CA PHE A 48 15.32 -15.83 -4.59
C PHE A 48 16.64 -16.60 -4.41
N CYS A 49 16.96 -17.03 -3.19
CA CYS A 49 18.14 -17.86 -2.91
C CYS A 49 18.06 -19.24 -3.59
N GLN A 50 16.90 -19.87 -3.60
CA GLN A 50 16.69 -21.14 -4.31
C GLN A 50 16.95 -20.96 -5.82
N TRP A 51 16.47 -19.88 -6.40
CA TRP A 51 16.72 -19.58 -7.82
C TRP A 51 18.21 -19.31 -8.08
N LEU A 52 18.82 -18.44 -7.29
CA LEU A 52 20.19 -17.95 -7.52
C LEU A 52 21.25 -19.02 -7.24
N PHE A 53 21.17 -19.70 -6.11
CA PHE A 53 22.23 -20.61 -5.63
C PHE A 53 21.99 -22.07 -5.99
N LEU A 54 20.73 -22.49 -6.11
CA LEU A 54 20.39 -23.87 -6.45
C LEU A 54 19.99 -24.04 -7.92
N GLY A 55 19.93 -22.95 -8.68
CA GLY A 55 19.50 -22.97 -10.09
C GLY A 55 18.04 -23.42 -10.29
N ASN A 56 17.23 -23.38 -9.23
CA ASN A 56 15.83 -23.77 -9.28
C ASN A 56 15.03 -22.72 -10.06
N LYS A 57 14.50 -23.09 -11.23
CA LYS A 57 13.73 -22.18 -12.08
C LYS A 57 12.29 -21.96 -11.61
N ASP A 58 11.81 -22.83 -10.73
CA ASP A 58 10.48 -22.76 -10.12
C ASP A 58 10.64 -22.91 -8.58
N PRO A 59 11.14 -21.86 -7.91
CA PRO A 59 11.42 -21.90 -6.49
C PRO A 59 10.13 -21.97 -5.67
N SER A 60 10.08 -22.85 -4.68
CA SER A 60 8.91 -22.98 -3.81
C SER A 60 8.75 -21.83 -2.81
N GLY A 61 9.87 -21.23 -2.41
CA GLY A 61 9.85 -20.24 -1.32
C GLY A 61 9.47 -20.82 0.04
N LEU A 62 9.12 -19.94 0.96
CA LEU A 62 8.64 -20.28 2.30
C LEU A 62 7.19 -19.90 2.54
N LEU A 63 6.56 -19.18 1.59
CA LEU A 63 5.18 -18.72 1.67
C LEU A 63 4.38 -19.25 0.47
N GLU A 64 3.19 -19.74 0.75
CA GLU A 64 2.24 -20.17 -0.28
C GLU A 64 1.42 -18.99 -0.82
N ASN A 65 0.67 -19.25 -1.89
CA ASN A 65 -0.27 -18.25 -2.41
C ASN A 65 -1.31 -17.89 -1.35
N GLY A 66 -1.53 -16.60 -1.13
CA GLY A 66 -2.45 -16.10 -0.09
C GLY A 66 -1.81 -15.95 1.28
N GLU A 67 -0.50 -16.21 1.41
CA GLU A 67 0.25 -16.06 2.65
C GLU A 67 1.22 -14.88 2.61
N VAL A 68 1.39 -14.27 3.78
CA VAL A 68 2.40 -13.24 4.05
C VAL A 68 3.09 -13.54 5.37
N TYR A 69 4.24 -12.95 5.61
CA TYR A 69 4.91 -13.00 6.89
C TYR A 69 5.20 -11.58 7.37
N CYS A 70 4.57 -11.19 8.47
CA CYS A 70 4.80 -9.88 9.10
C CYS A 70 4.88 -10.05 10.62
N ARG A 71 6.09 -9.94 11.17
CA ARG A 71 6.34 -10.13 12.61
C ARG A 71 5.80 -8.97 13.48
N LEU A 72 5.31 -7.90 12.88
CA LEU A 72 4.68 -6.79 13.61
C LEU A 72 3.29 -7.13 14.14
N PHE A 73 2.71 -8.24 13.69
CA PHE A 73 1.39 -8.73 14.06
C PHE A 73 1.45 -10.20 14.51
N GLU A 74 0.47 -10.61 15.29
CA GLU A 74 0.34 -12.02 15.69
C GLU A 74 0.08 -12.92 14.48
N GLY A 75 0.66 -14.11 14.52
CA GLY A 75 0.49 -15.10 13.47
C GLY A 75 -0.88 -15.78 13.45
N GLY A 76 -1.19 -16.38 12.30
CA GLY A 76 -2.43 -17.10 12.08
C GLY A 76 -3.65 -16.21 11.80
N LYS A 77 -3.54 -14.90 12.01
CA LYS A 77 -4.58 -13.92 11.67
C LYS A 77 -4.49 -13.52 10.21
N GLU A 78 -5.57 -12.97 9.69
CA GLU A 78 -5.59 -12.33 8.39
C GLU A 78 -5.24 -10.85 8.54
N LEU A 79 -4.46 -10.38 7.59
CA LEU A 79 -4.04 -9.00 7.48
C LEU A 79 -4.56 -8.43 6.17
N ASP A 80 -5.09 -7.22 6.21
CA ASP A 80 -5.38 -6.45 5.01
C ASP A 80 -4.17 -5.60 4.65
N CYS A 81 -3.72 -5.76 3.40
CA CYS A 81 -2.56 -5.05 2.86
C CYS A 81 -3.05 -4.05 1.82
N LEU A 82 -2.61 -2.81 1.96
CA LEU A 82 -3.00 -1.70 1.10
C LEU A 82 -1.76 -0.98 0.58
N ARG A 83 -1.80 -0.55 -0.67
CA ARG A 83 -0.80 0.35 -1.22
C ARG A 83 -0.92 1.75 -0.61
N SER A 84 0.16 2.49 -0.60
CA SER A 84 0.14 3.92 -0.31
C SER A 84 0.75 4.70 -1.49
N PRO A 85 0.00 5.61 -2.12
CA PRO A 85 -1.41 5.94 -1.85
C PRO A 85 -2.38 4.87 -2.35
N HIS A 86 -3.48 4.64 -1.60
CA HIS A 86 -4.57 3.77 -2.01
C HIS A 86 -5.59 4.60 -2.80
N LEU A 87 -5.67 4.39 -4.09
CA LEU A 87 -6.42 5.24 -5.01
C LEU A 87 -7.69 4.60 -5.57
N TYR A 88 -7.75 3.27 -5.62
CA TYR A 88 -8.89 2.51 -6.13
C TYR A 88 -9.47 1.59 -5.04
N LEU A 89 -10.03 0.45 -5.40
CA LEU A 89 -10.73 -0.48 -4.51
C LEU A 89 -9.91 -1.71 -4.12
N GLU A 90 -8.65 -1.78 -4.54
CA GLU A 90 -7.81 -2.95 -4.31
C GLU A 90 -7.38 -3.07 -2.85
N HIS A 91 -7.68 -4.22 -2.27
CA HIS A 91 -7.21 -4.70 -0.98
C HIS A 91 -6.62 -6.09 -1.18
N ALA A 92 -5.62 -6.45 -0.41
CA ALA A 92 -5.04 -7.78 -0.43
C ALA A 92 -5.08 -8.39 0.97
N VAL A 93 -6.18 -9.08 1.27
CA VAL A 93 -6.29 -9.82 2.53
C VAL A 93 -5.49 -11.12 2.42
N ARG A 94 -4.54 -11.31 3.35
CA ARG A 94 -3.61 -12.45 3.37
C ARG A 94 -3.45 -13.01 4.78
N ARG A 95 -3.18 -14.31 4.87
CA ARG A 95 -2.93 -14.99 6.13
C ARG A 95 -1.50 -14.72 6.60
N ASN A 96 -1.34 -14.25 7.83
CA ASN A 96 -0.04 -14.01 8.43
C ASN A 96 0.57 -15.30 8.98
N MET A 97 1.75 -15.66 8.50
CA MET A 97 2.47 -16.87 8.92
C MET A 97 3.49 -16.62 10.03
N ALA A 98 3.57 -15.41 10.58
CA ALA A 98 4.44 -15.10 11.71
C ALA A 98 4.05 -15.96 12.94
N GLY A 99 5.02 -16.68 13.52
CA GLY A 99 4.76 -17.59 14.63
C GLY A 99 4.03 -18.90 14.27
N VAL A 100 3.68 -19.10 12.98
CA VAL A 100 3.07 -20.34 12.46
C VAL A 100 4.10 -21.11 11.64
N ASN A 101 4.89 -20.43 10.82
CA ASN A 101 5.95 -21.01 10.02
C ASN A 101 7.32 -20.74 10.67
N ASP A 102 7.88 -21.76 11.33
CA ASP A 102 9.14 -21.64 12.05
C ASP A 102 10.35 -21.46 11.11
N GLU A 103 10.29 -22.01 9.91
CA GLU A 103 11.35 -21.82 8.92
C GLU A 103 11.33 -20.38 8.39
N ALA A 104 10.18 -19.85 8.05
CA ALA A 104 10.03 -18.44 7.69
C ALA A 104 10.52 -17.51 8.80
N LYS A 105 10.26 -17.83 10.08
CA LYS A 105 10.76 -17.09 11.24
C LYS A 105 12.30 -17.05 11.28
N ARG A 106 12.97 -18.09 10.83
CA ARG A 106 14.44 -18.17 10.79
C ARG A 106 15.03 -17.24 9.72
N TRP A 107 14.33 -17.10 8.59
CA TRP A 107 14.83 -16.36 7.44
C TRP A 107 14.33 -14.92 7.36
N PHE A 108 13.09 -14.66 7.74
CA PHE A 108 12.44 -13.36 7.65
C PHE A 108 12.62 -12.56 8.94
N GLN A 109 13.75 -11.86 9.05
CA GLN A 109 14.20 -11.24 10.31
C GLN A 109 13.82 -9.75 10.45
N THR A 110 13.42 -9.09 9.37
CA THR A 110 13.10 -7.66 9.41
C THR A 110 11.62 -7.40 9.74
N ASN A 111 11.30 -6.15 10.06
CA ASN A 111 9.93 -5.71 10.34
C ASN A 111 9.12 -5.39 9.07
N GLY A 112 9.53 -5.88 7.91
CA GLY A 112 8.76 -5.76 6.68
C GLY A 112 7.61 -6.75 6.59
N ILE A 113 6.82 -6.61 5.54
CA ILE A 113 5.86 -7.64 5.13
C ILE A 113 6.47 -8.44 3.97
N TYR A 114 6.72 -9.72 4.21
CA TYR A 114 7.22 -10.64 3.19
C TYR A 114 6.05 -11.25 2.44
N THR A 115 6.16 -11.29 1.13
CA THR A 115 5.11 -11.77 0.22
C THR A 115 5.57 -12.99 -0.55
N SER A 116 4.65 -13.92 -0.81
CA SER A 116 4.93 -15.13 -1.58
C SER A 116 5.29 -14.80 -3.04
N CYS A 117 6.23 -15.53 -3.61
CA CYS A 117 6.54 -15.48 -5.04
C CYS A 117 5.42 -16.10 -5.92
N HIS A 118 4.48 -16.81 -5.30
CA HIS A 118 3.32 -17.42 -5.98
C HIS A 118 2.06 -16.57 -5.89
N ASP A 119 2.12 -15.42 -5.19
CA ASP A 119 0.97 -14.54 -4.98
C ASP A 119 0.99 -13.36 -5.97
N LEU A 120 -0.18 -12.93 -6.35
CA LEU A 120 -0.38 -11.74 -7.19
C LEU A 120 -0.49 -10.43 -6.38
N ILE A 121 -0.17 -10.45 -5.09
CA ILE A 121 -0.35 -9.29 -4.20
C ILE A 121 0.31 -8.02 -4.75
N THR A 122 1.52 -8.11 -5.28
CA THR A 122 2.22 -6.96 -5.86
C THR A 122 1.52 -6.42 -7.10
N LYS A 123 0.94 -7.30 -7.93
CA LYS A 123 0.15 -6.92 -9.09
C LYS A 123 -1.22 -6.34 -8.71
N ILE A 124 -1.87 -6.92 -7.70
CA ILE A 124 -3.15 -6.42 -7.18
C ILE A 124 -2.98 -5.02 -6.62
N LEU A 125 -1.97 -4.81 -5.80
CA LEU A 125 -1.69 -3.53 -5.15
C LEU A 125 -0.89 -2.58 -6.05
N GLN A 126 -0.39 -3.05 -7.20
CA GLN A 126 0.43 -2.27 -8.13
C GLN A 126 1.63 -1.60 -7.44
N ASN A 127 2.33 -2.36 -6.62
CA ASN A 127 3.56 -1.95 -5.96
C ASN A 127 4.67 -2.96 -6.24
N ASP A 128 5.89 -2.54 -6.06
CA ASP A 128 7.08 -3.36 -6.24
C ASP A 128 7.92 -3.44 -4.96
N CYS A 129 9.09 -4.05 -5.04
CA CYS A 129 9.95 -4.30 -3.90
C CYS A 129 11.21 -3.43 -3.91
N ASP A 130 11.19 -2.30 -4.57
CA ASP A 130 12.32 -1.36 -4.68
C ASP A 130 12.40 -0.33 -3.53
N GLY A 131 11.49 -0.41 -2.60
CA GLY A 131 11.37 0.50 -1.45
C GLY A 131 9.94 0.87 -1.13
N ASP A 132 8.98 0.31 -1.87
CA ASP A 132 7.56 0.51 -1.62
C ASP A 132 7.12 0.04 -0.24
N LYS A 133 6.16 0.76 0.30
CA LYS A 133 5.56 0.46 1.59
C LYS A 133 4.10 0.13 1.45
N ALA A 134 3.66 -0.84 2.23
CA ALA A 134 2.26 -1.18 2.39
C ALA A 134 1.76 -0.73 3.76
N LEU A 135 0.52 -0.26 3.83
CA LEU A 135 -0.23 -0.20 5.07
C LEU A 135 -0.78 -1.59 5.35
N VAL A 136 -0.45 -2.13 6.50
CA VAL A 136 -0.89 -3.46 6.94
C VAL A 136 -1.80 -3.28 8.15
N VAL A 137 -2.99 -3.86 8.10
CA VAL A 137 -4.06 -3.70 9.10
C VAL A 137 -4.51 -5.07 9.60
N GLU A 138 -4.62 -5.22 10.94
CA GLU A 138 -5.15 -6.44 11.56
C GLU A 138 -6.57 -6.27 12.15
N ASP A 139 -7.15 -5.07 12.03
CA ASP A 139 -8.50 -4.82 12.54
C ASP A 139 -9.51 -5.71 11.84
N VAL A 140 -10.24 -6.51 12.62
CA VAL A 140 -11.19 -7.51 12.10
C VAL A 140 -12.30 -6.85 11.28
N GLY A 141 -12.76 -5.68 11.69
CA GLY A 141 -13.82 -4.95 10.98
C GLY A 141 -13.35 -4.50 9.59
N VAL A 142 -12.10 -4.01 9.49
CA VAL A 142 -11.49 -3.61 8.23
C VAL A 142 -11.23 -4.82 7.34
N VAL A 143 -10.63 -5.90 7.88
CA VAL A 143 -10.36 -7.14 7.14
C VAL A 143 -11.65 -7.74 6.57
N GLU A 144 -12.72 -7.85 7.36
CA GLU A 144 -14.00 -8.39 6.89
C GLU A 144 -14.69 -7.45 5.88
N ALA A 145 -14.55 -6.13 6.05
CA ALA A 145 -15.04 -5.17 5.07
C ALA A 145 -14.27 -5.29 3.75
N ALA A 146 -12.95 -5.41 3.81
CA ALA A 146 -12.09 -5.61 2.65
C ALA A 146 -12.50 -6.88 1.87
N LYS A 147 -12.61 -8.03 2.54
CA LYS A 147 -13.05 -9.29 1.93
C LYS A 147 -14.40 -9.18 1.23
N ARG A 148 -15.36 -8.52 1.89
CA ARG A 148 -16.70 -8.34 1.34
C ARG A 148 -16.70 -7.42 0.12
N ASN A 149 -15.96 -6.32 0.19
CA ASN A 149 -15.99 -5.27 -0.81
C ASN A 149 -15.09 -5.55 -2.02
N THR A 150 -14.06 -6.40 -1.86
CA THR A 150 -13.20 -6.81 -2.98
C THR A 150 -13.71 -8.03 -3.73
N LYS A 151 -14.78 -8.64 -3.26
CA LYS A 151 -15.38 -9.79 -3.95
C LYS A 151 -15.90 -9.38 -5.33
N GLY A 152 -15.32 -9.95 -6.37
CA GLY A 152 -15.67 -9.66 -7.76
C GLY A 152 -15.01 -8.40 -8.34
N ILE A 153 -14.13 -7.74 -7.60
CA ILE A 153 -13.31 -6.66 -8.13
C ILE A 153 -12.20 -7.24 -8.99
N VAL A 154 -12.09 -6.71 -10.20
CA VAL A 154 -10.96 -6.98 -11.10
C VAL A 154 -9.91 -5.90 -10.85
N PRO A 155 -8.70 -6.27 -10.39
CA PRO A 155 -7.62 -5.31 -10.20
C PRO A 155 -7.29 -4.57 -11.48
N LEU A 156 -6.92 -3.30 -11.36
CA LEU A 156 -6.39 -2.54 -12.50
C LEU A 156 -4.98 -3.06 -12.78
N TYR A 157 -4.85 -3.76 -13.89
CA TYR A 157 -3.57 -4.30 -14.34
C TYR A 157 -3.27 -3.79 -15.75
N TYR A 158 -2.04 -3.36 -15.95
CA TYR A 158 -1.50 -3.04 -17.27
C TYR A 158 -0.09 -3.59 -17.40
N GLU A 159 0.27 -3.98 -18.60
CA GLU A 159 1.59 -4.48 -18.91
C GLU A 159 2.35 -3.43 -19.70
N MET A 160 3.46 -2.96 -19.14
CA MET A 160 4.32 -2.00 -19.83
C MET A 160 5.36 -2.70 -20.67
N ALA A 161 5.54 -2.23 -21.88
CA ALA A 161 6.67 -2.63 -22.70
C ALA A 161 7.98 -2.12 -22.09
N LYS A 162 9.02 -2.97 -22.08
CA LYS A 162 10.35 -2.54 -21.65
C LYS A 162 10.84 -1.40 -22.55
N ALA A 163 11.25 -0.30 -21.96
CA ALA A 163 11.95 0.76 -22.65
C ALA A 163 13.28 0.24 -23.24
N GLY A 164 13.68 0.75 -24.41
CA GLY A 164 14.99 0.45 -24.98
C GLY A 164 16.10 0.96 -24.07
N ALA A 165 17.16 0.15 -23.89
CA ALA A 165 18.31 0.58 -23.11
C ALA A 165 18.94 1.85 -23.72
N LYS A 166 19.19 2.87 -22.89
CA LYS A 166 19.88 4.09 -23.26
C LYS A 166 21.26 4.13 -22.59
N PRO A 167 22.30 4.67 -23.28
CA PRO A 167 23.58 4.87 -22.64
C PRO A 167 23.46 5.83 -21.44
N LEU A 168 24.18 5.56 -20.37
CA LEU A 168 24.28 6.45 -19.21
C LEU A 168 25.26 7.61 -19.57
N THR A 169 24.73 8.65 -20.20
CA THR A 169 25.46 9.90 -20.46
C THR A 169 24.86 11.02 -19.59
N PRO A 170 25.66 12.08 -19.29
CA PRO A 170 25.11 13.23 -18.55
C PRO A 170 23.89 13.85 -19.22
N GLU A 171 23.82 13.89 -20.54
CA GLU A 171 22.70 14.43 -21.32
C GLU A 171 21.43 13.56 -21.14
N ASN A 172 21.57 12.25 -21.19
CA ASN A 172 20.45 11.32 -21.00
C ASN A 172 19.95 11.36 -19.56
N ILE A 173 20.86 11.42 -18.57
CA ILE A 173 20.49 11.58 -17.16
C ILE A 173 19.74 12.90 -16.96
N TYR A 174 20.27 14.00 -17.48
CA TYR A 174 19.64 15.32 -17.38
C TYR A 174 18.25 15.35 -18.03
N SER A 175 18.12 14.76 -19.23
CA SER A 175 16.85 14.67 -19.95
C SER A 175 15.79 13.85 -19.16
N SER A 176 16.23 12.74 -18.54
CA SER A 176 15.35 11.91 -17.70
C SER A 176 14.90 12.66 -16.43
N MET A 177 15.82 13.38 -15.78
CA MET A 177 15.50 14.21 -14.62
C MET A 177 14.51 15.34 -14.97
N ILE A 178 14.68 16.00 -16.13
CA ILE A 178 13.73 17.00 -16.60
C ILE A 178 12.38 16.38 -16.90
N ALA A 179 12.34 15.25 -17.59
CA ALA A 179 11.10 14.54 -17.89
C ALA A 179 10.34 14.15 -16.61
N ALA A 180 11.04 13.65 -15.59
CA ALA A 180 10.47 13.33 -14.29
C ALA A 180 9.95 14.58 -13.55
N PHE A 181 10.65 15.71 -13.65
CA PHE A 181 10.27 16.95 -12.96
C PHE A 181 9.10 17.70 -13.65
N VAL A 182 9.09 17.71 -15.00
CA VAL A 182 8.07 18.40 -15.79
C VAL A 182 6.90 17.47 -16.14
N GLY A 183 7.14 16.16 -16.12
CA GLY A 183 6.12 15.12 -16.36
C GLY A 183 5.00 15.17 -15.33
N GLY A 184 3.91 14.50 -15.58
CA GLY A 184 2.63 14.62 -14.89
C GLY A 184 2.71 14.79 -13.38
N ASN A 185 1.82 15.62 -12.87
CA ASN A 185 1.73 15.89 -11.42
C ASN A 185 0.94 14.79 -10.72
N ILE A 186 1.64 13.76 -10.22
CA ILE A 186 1.06 12.64 -9.45
C ILE A 186 0.13 13.15 -8.34
N GLY A 187 0.53 14.21 -7.64
CA GLY A 187 -0.28 14.81 -6.58
C GLY A 187 -1.58 15.44 -7.09
N ALA A 188 -1.56 16.06 -8.27
CA ALA A 188 -2.77 16.62 -8.87
C ALA A 188 -3.75 15.51 -9.29
N ILE A 189 -3.25 14.43 -9.89
CA ILE A 189 -4.06 13.28 -10.30
C ILE A 189 -4.67 12.61 -9.06
N SER A 190 -3.87 12.31 -8.03
CA SER A 190 -4.33 11.72 -6.77
C SER A 190 -5.39 12.59 -6.08
N ASN A 191 -5.22 13.93 -6.11
CA ASN A 191 -6.21 14.87 -5.57
C ASN A 191 -7.53 14.86 -6.36
N GLN A 192 -7.49 14.68 -7.68
CA GLN A 192 -8.70 14.53 -8.49
C GLN A 192 -9.45 13.25 -8.16
N ILE A 193 -8.75 12.14 -8.03
CA ILE A 193 -9.31 10.85 -7.59
C ILE A 193 -10.01 11.03 -6.23
N THR A 194 -9.32 11.64 -5.27
CA THR A 194 -9.87 11.91 -3.93
C THR A 194 -11.14 12.76 -3.98
N LYS A 195 -11.18 13.78 -4.85
CA LYS A 195 -12.38 14.61 -5.04
C LYS A 195 -13.56 13.82 -5.58
N ILE A 196 -13.32 12.88 -6.51
CA ILE A 196 -14.38 12.02 -7.06
C ILE A 196 -14.90 11.10 -5.95
N TRP A 197 -14.03 10.45 -5.18
CA TRP A 197 -14.45 9.63 -4.04
C TRP A 197 -15.27 10.41 -3.01
N ASN A 198 -14.85 11.64 -2.70
CA ASN A 198 -15.54 12.49 -1.73
C ASN A 198 -16.89 13.04 -2.25
N SER A 199 -17.15 12.99 -3.54
CA SER A 199 -18.47 13.39 -4.10
C SER A 199 -19.58 12.41 -3.75
N GLY A 200 -19.24 11.20 -3.30
CA GLY A 200 -20.20 10.17 -2.89
C GLY A 200 -21.00 9.54 -4.03
N THR A 201 -20.69 9.88 -5.29
CA THR A 201 -21.36 9.30 -6.46
C THR A 201 -20.53 8.17 -7.03
N VAL A 202 -21.12 6.98 -7.12
CA VAL A 202 -20.51 5.78 -7.73
C VAL A 202 -20.45 5.89 -9.25
N ASP A 203 -21.13 6.88 -9.83
CA ASP A 203 -21.30 7.03 -11.30
C ASP A 203 -20.00 7.36 -12.06
N ASN A 204 -18.94 7.73 -11.33
CA ASN A 204 -17.65 8.12 -11.90
C ASN A 204 -16.53 7.09 -11.71
N LEU A 205 -16.83 5.81 -11.43
CA LEU A 205 -15.81 4.79 -11.22
C LEU A 205 -14.88 4.59 -12.42
N ASP A 206 -15.39 4.73 -13.63
CA ASP A 206 -14.55 4.62 -14.84
C ASP A 206 -13.57 5.79 -14.96
N ALA A 207 -13.97 7.00 -14.56
CA ALA A 207 -13.05 8.13 -14.46
C ALA A 207 -11.96 7.88 -13.41
N VAL A 208 -12.30 7.28 -12.25
CA VAL A 208 -11.33 6.91 -11.24
C VAL A 208 -10.34 5.86 -11.78
N LYS A 209 -10.81 4.83 -12.49
CA LYS A 209 -9.95 3.82 -13.12
C LYS A 209 -8.96 4.46 -14.10
N LEU A 210 -9.43 5.33 -14.98
CA LEU A 210 -8.58 6.02 -15.96
C LEU A 210 -7.54 6.92 -15.27
N LEU A 211 -7.94 7.68 -14.25
CA LEU A 211 -7.01 8.51 -13.48
C LEU A 211 -6.00 7.66 -12.69
N CYS A 212 -6.38 6.49 -12.17
CA CYS A 212 -5.45 5.57 -11.52
C CYS A 212 -4.43 5.02 -12.50
N LEU A 213 -4.86 4.65 -13.73
CA LEU A 213 -3.94 4.22 -14.79
C LEU A 213 -2.97 5.36 -15.15
N GLU A 214 -3.46 6.57 -15.38
CA GLU A 214 -2.64 7.74 -15.68
C GLU A 214 -1.65 8.04 -14.55
N ASN A 215 -2.09 7.93 -13.29
CA ASN A 215 -1.23 8.12 -12.13
C ASN A 215 -0.09 7.09 -12.10
N ASN A 216 -0.38 5.82 -12.37
CA ASN A 216 0.62 4.77 -12.40
C ASN A 216 1.61 4.96 -13.57
N PHE A 217 1.13 5.27 -14.78
CA PHE A 217 2.00 5.62 -15.90
C PHE A 217 2.93 6.80 -15.59
N THR A 218 2.41 7.79 -14.87
CA THR A 218 3.21 8.98 -14.49
C THR A 218 4.30 8.61 -13.48
N ILE A 219 4.02 7.70 -12.53
CA ILE A 219 5.02 7.18 -11.58
C ILE A 219 6.11 6.44 -12.35
N ASP A 220 5.75 5.54 -13.24
CA ASP A 220 6.69 4.70 -13.97
C ASP A 220 7.52 5.49 -15.00
N GLN A 221 6.97 6.54 -15.61
CA GLN A 221 7.73 7.46 -16.48
C GLN A 221 8.84 8.20 -15.73
N SER A 222 8.71 8.40 -14.44
CA SER A 222 9.74 9.05 -13.62
C SER A 222 10.94 8.13 -13.31
N VAL A 223 10.79 6.82 -13.53
CA VAL A 223 11.78 5.78 -13.22
C VAL A 223 12.46 5.23 -14.50
N ALA A 224 11.93 5.51 -15.68
CA ALA A 224 12.45 5.10 -16.99
C ALA A 224 13.39 6.14 -17.59
#